data_2dbeba4b6cc703505d7caae1c3d8d7c7
#
_entry.id   2dbeba4b6cc703505d7caae1c3d8d7c7
#
_cell.length_a   1.000
_cell.length_b   1.000
_cell.length_c   1.000
_cell.angle_alpha   90.00
_cell.angle_beta   90.00
_cell.angle_gamma   90.00
#
_symmetry.space_group_name_H-M   'P 1'
#
loop_
_entity.id
_entity.type
_entity.pdbx_description
1 polymer ?
#
loop_
_entity_poly.entity_id
_entity_poly.type
_entity_poly.pdbx_seq_one_letter_code
_entity_poly.pdbx_strand_id
1 'polypeptide(L)'
;MDQPIDLGNLEIPEERKFYFHSNSGLKQKILDGWTSKTPKDWKQDEKVNFKNSRIVISCLLEGKRVEEMNRYLMNQKAVGHPGSPWLLYPLGDYDFTVMAFTALLYLFGESPEILYPETRDHLLKNILTIDGSKFRRNVGYMFIEDSENHILMTESSRFLKNQWLRNHGNTDPKYDNNTNGVAKKLKLFLEEIETYGFYEFNSAPYLGYTYCALLNLYDFSSGDIKYLSGKLLDRLNWQYALSSFNFKHFPPNRRRFGKNFKTNIDSDYHTVMLKVWASLYDDSLLVDISRGQHHALWATFSSYKPADKVMEWILNKPKPYFVKMGHGYNSCPEIISGDRDYLISAGGANQGRRSLIVAKPITLFLNDSSSDLGETFHMFGPGDNFVDWNNTGVFQDFACTSGKVHIPEGKRAVISSANWQIFYISEGVFLAIYSKKELGLMAIVRSKSEKNVLEKIIENNRDEKQLNKLFYHPNGDKIEYDLESPKDQWVITSVNDIGMDRDFSKWAFFENPSLIQ
;
A
#
# COMPACT_ATOMS: atom_id res chain seq x y z
N MET A 1 2.66 -29.53 -6.27
CA MET A 1 1.51 -28.77 -5.74
C MET A 1 2.04 -27.79 -4.72
N ASP A 2 1.87 -26.52 -5.00
CA ASP A 2 2.35 -25.48 -4.09
C ASP A 2 1.57 -25.55 -2.77
N GLN A 3 2.29 -25.58 -1.66
CA GLN A 3 1.63 -25.54 -0.35
C GLN A 3 1.19 -24.11 -0.04
N PRO A 4 -0.03 -23.90 0.47
CA PRO A 4 -0.46 -22.58 0.90
C PRO A 4 0.47 -21.99 1.96
N ILE A 5 0.71 -20.69 1.89
CA ILE A 5 1.37 -19.97 2.97
C ILE A 5 0.42 -19.99 4.17
N ASP A 6 0.89 -20.48 5.30
CA ASP A 6 0.15 -20.37 6.54
C ASP A 6 0.12 -18.90 6.98
N LEU A 7 -0.98 -18.21 6.70
CA LEU A 7 -1.22 -16.83 7.11
C LEU A 7 -1.53 -16.70 8.61
N GLY A 8 -1.63 -17.83 9.32
CA GLY A 8 -2.20 -17.87 10.66
C GLY A 8 -3.70 -17.58 10.63
N ASN A 9 -4.34 -17.66 11.76
CA ASN A 9 -5.69 -17.14 11.90
C ASN A 9 -5.61 -15.62 11.82
N LEU A 10 -6.28 -15.02 10.84
CA LEU A 10 -6.47 -13.56 10.73
C LEU A 10 -7.45 -13.07 11.81
N GLU A 11 -7.62 -13.83 12.89
CA GLU A 11 -8.39 -13.40 14.04
C GLU A 11 -7.68 -12.22 14.70
N ILE A 12 -8.44 -11.17 14.98
CA ILE A 12 -7.93 -10.00 15.69
C ILE A 12 -7.73 -10.45 17.15
N PRO A 13 -6.49 -10.43 17.68
CA PRO A 13 -6.26 -10.78 19.09
C PRO A 13 -7.09 -9.87 20.00
N GLU A 14 -7.80 -10.42 20.98
CA GLU A 14 -8.63 -9.65 21.93
C GLU A 14 -7.84 -8.61 22.73
N GLU A 15 -6.54 -8.81 22.91
CA GLU A 15 -5.68 -7.93 23.71
C GLU A 15 -4.52 -7.35 22.89
N ARG A 16 -4.79 -6.36 22.05
CA ARG A 16 -3.74 -5.49 21.49
C ARG A 16 -3.54 -4.31 22.43
N LYS A 17 -2.39 -4.25 23.12
CA LYS A 17 -2.07 -3.17 24.08
C LYS A 17 -1.78 -1.85 23.34
N PHE A 18 -2.22 -0.74 23.91
CA PHE A 18 -1.91 0.59 23.37
C PHE A 18 -0.40 0.85 23.35
N TYR A 19 0.09 1.34 22.22
CA TYR A 19 1.50 1.71 22.03
C TYR A 19 1.90 3.04 22.69
N PHE A 20 1.00 3.71 23.39
CA PHE A 20 1.31 4.97 24.06
C PHE A 20 2.55 4.91 24.95
N HIS A 21 2.87 3.74 25.48
CA HIS A 21 3.96 3.54 26.42
C HIS A 21 5.19 2.84 25.84
N SER A 22 5.16 2.43 24.57
CA SER A 22 6.33 1.83 23.94
C SER A 22 7.25 2.93 23.38
N ASN A 23 8.48 3.01 23.87
CA ASN A 23 9.47 3.95 23.40
C ASN A 23 10.29 3.33 22.27
N SER A 24 9.94 3.66 21.00
CA SER A 24 10.92 3.50 19.94
C SER A 24 11.53 4.86 19.59
N GLY A 25 12.81 4.89 19.31
CA GLY A 25 13.48 6.11 18.88
C GLY A 25 12.85 6.74 17.64
N LEU A 26 12.30 5.91 16.74
CA LEU A 26 11.59 6.37 15.53
C LEU A 26 10.26 7.03 15.86
N LYS A 27 9.48 6.47 16.80
CA LYS A 27 8.23 7.07 17.28
C LYS A 27 8.50 8.48 17.81
N GLN A 28 9.50 8.63 18.67
CA GLN A 28 9.88 9.93 19.25
C GLN A 28 10.35 10.89 18.17
N LYS A 29 11.16 10.44 17.22
CA LYS A 29 11.62 11.25 16.07
C LYS A 29 10.45 11.80 15.24
N ILE A 30 9.38 11.02 15.05
CA ILE A 30 8.17 11.47 14.35
C ILE A 30 7.46 12.56 15.15
N LEU A 31 7.23 12.33 16.44
CA LEU A 31 6.59 13.31 17.33
C LEU A 31 7.39 14.62 17.38
N ASP A 32 8.69 14.55 17.59
CA ASP A 32 9.59 15.71 17.60
C ASP A 32 9.59 16.45 16.25
N GLY A 33 9.58 15.69 15.16
CA GLY A 33 9.50 16.24 13.81
C GLY A 33 8.22 17.06 13.55
N TRP A 34 7.14 16.78 14.28
CA TRP A 34 5.89 17.56 14.21
C TRP A 34 5.85 18.67 15.28
N THR A 35 6.21 18.37 16.51
CA THR A 35 6.16 19.36 17.62
C THR A 35 7.15 20.52 17.43
N SER A 36 8.22 20.32 16.66
CA SER A 36 9.16 21.39 16.28
C SER A 36 8.58 22.40 15.28
N LYS A 37 7.42 22.10 14.66
CA LYS A 37 6.78 22.98 13.68
C LYS A 37 5.74 23.86 14.33
N THR A 38 5.51 25.05 13.74
CA THR A 38 4.42 25.95 14.12
C THR A 38 3.26 25.79 13.13
N PRO A 39 2.00 25.63 13.61
CA PRO A 39 0.86 25.64 12.72
C PRO A 39 0.78 26.99 12.00
N LYS A 40 0.51 26.95 10.72
CA LYS A 40 0.23 28.15 9.92
C LYS A 40 -1.21 28.59 10.16
N ASP A 41 -1.48 29.87 9.98
CA ASP A 41 -2.86 30.39 10.00
C ASP A 41 -3.74 29.58 9.06
N TRP A 42 -5.00 29.44 9.45
CA TRP A 42 -5.98 28.74 8.62
C TRP A 42 -6.07 29.35 7.22
N LYS A 43 -6.06 28.51 6.22
CA LYS A 43 -6.30 28.87 4.82
C LYS A 43 -7.24 27.84 4.19
N GLN A 44 -7.95 28.24 3.15
CA GLN A 44 -8.69 27.30 2.31
C GLN A 44 -7.72 26.49 1.43
N ASP A 45 -6.80 25.79 2.07
CA ASP A 45 -5.73 24.98 1.48
C ASP A 45 -5.56 23.70 2.29
N GLU A 46 -6.05 22.58 1.74
CA GLU A 46 -5.99 21.29 2.42
C GLU A 46 -4.56 20.86 2.75
N LYS A 47 -3.59 21.16 1.89
CA LYS A 47 -2.18 20.81 2.15
C LYS A 47 -1.61 21.53 3.37
N VAL A 48 -2.15 22.70 3.72
CA VAL A 48 -1.77 23.43 4.95
C VAL A 48 -2.53 22.84 6.13
N ASN A 49 -3.86 22.73 6.03
CA ASN A 49 -4.71 22.35 7.14
C ASN A 49 -4.45 20.93 7.64
N PHE A 50 -4.27 19.97 6.74
CA PHE A 50 -3.97 18.61 7.17
C PHE A 50 -2.58 18.46 7.84
N LYS A 51 -1.59 19.26 7.44
CA LYS A 51 -0.29 19.31 8.14
C LYS A 51 -0.43 19.91 9.53
N ASN A 52 -1.18 20.98 9.62
CA ASN A 52 -1.45 21.64 10.90
C ASN A 52 -2.14 20.71 11.90
N SER A 53 -3.10 19.90 11.46
CA SER A 53 -3.77 18.92 12.33
C SER A 53 -2.79 17.91 12.95
N ARG A 54 -1.72 17.52 12.21
CA ARG A 54 -0.67 16.63 12.73
C ARG A 54 0.21 17.31 13.75
N ILE A 55 0.51 18.59 13.54
CA ILE A 55 1.24 19.42 14.53
C ILE A 55 0.43 19.48 15.82
N VAL A 56 -0.86 19.78 15.71
CA VAL A 56 -1.76 19.87 16.88
C VAL A 56 -1.81 18.54 17.63
N ILE A 57 -2.09 17.43 16.95
CA ILE A 57 -2.14 16.10 17.57
C ILE A 57 -0.82 15.78 18.28
N SER A 58 0.32 15.99 17.61
CA SER A 58 1.63 15.67 18.19
C SER A 58 1.97 16.55 19.39
N CYS A 59 1.66 17.84 19.35
CA CYS A 59 1.87 18.73 20.49
C CYS A 59 1.01 18.32 21.69
N LEU A 60 -0.25 17.97 21.47
CA LEU A 60 -1.15 17.55 22.55
C LEU A 60 -0.78 16.16 23.10
N LEU A 61 -0.31 15.23 22.24
CA LEU A 61 0.24 13.92 22.69
C LEU A 61 1.43 14.07 23.64
N GLU A 62 2.27 15.09 23.40
CA GLU A 62 3.46 15.38 24.20
C GLU A 62 3.19 16.36 25.36
N GLY A 63 1.96 16.83 25.52
CA GLY A 63 1.62 17.89 26.48
C GLY A 63 2.35 19.22 26.24
N LYS A 64 2.80 19.46 24.99
CA LYS A 64 3.55 20.65 24.58
C LYS A 64 2.63 21.69 23.96
N ARG A 65 2.83 22.98 24.31
CA ARG A 65 2.14 24.12 23.66
C ARG A 65 0.61 23.99 23.70
N VAL A 66 0.05 23.42 24.76
CA VAL A 66 -1.37 23.11 24.91
C VAL A 66 -2.27 24.32 24.65
N GLU A 67 -1.99 25.48 25.30
CA GLU A 67 -2.77 26.70 25.11
C GLU A 67 -2.73 27.21 23.66
N GLU A 68 -1.56 27.16 23.04
CA GLU A 68 -1.39 27.59 21.65
C GLU A 68 -2.19 26.69 20.69
N MET A 69 -2.19 25.38 20.92
CA MET A 69 -2.93 24.41 20.09
C MET A 69 -4.44 24.60 20.25
N ASN A 70 -4.93 24.82 21.46
CA ASN A 70 -6.34 25.14 21.68
C ASN A 70 -6.75 26.44 20.98
N ARG A 71 -5.97 27.51 21.10
CA ARG A 71 -6.20 28.79 20.41
C ARG A 71 -6.19 28.60 18.88
N TYR A 72 -5.28 27.78 18.36
CA TYR A 72 -5.24 27.45 16.94
C TYR A 72 -6.54 26.75 16.50
N LEU A 73 -7.01 25.75 17.26
CA LEU A 73 -8.24 25.01 16.96
C LEU A 73 -9.47 25.92 16.94
N MET A 74 -9.55 26.89 17.84
CA MET A 74 -10.65 27.87 17.88
C MET A 74 -10.73 28.75 16.62
N ASN A 75 -9.65 28.92 15.87
CA ASN A 75 -9.59 29.67 14.63
C ASN A 75 -9.83 28.83 13.37
N GLN A 76 -10.07 27.53 13.50
CA GLN A 76 -10.29 26.66 12.36
C GLN A 76 -11.69 26.80 11.76
N LYS A 77 -11.81 26.50 10.46
CA LYS A 77 -13.08 26.47 9.73
C LYS A 77 -13.24 25.13 9.00
N ALA A 78 -14.45 24.65 8.89
CA ALA A 78 -14.80 23.39 8.24
C ALA A 78 -14.88 23.53 6.71
N VAL A 79 -13.82 24.02 6.07
CA VAL A 79 -13.75 24.19 4.61
C VAL A 79 -12.38 23.77 4.12
N GLY A 80 -12.35 22.86 3.16
CA GLY A 80 -11.13 22.41 2.50
C GLY A 80 -10.90 23.06 1.13
N HIS A 81 -9.91 22.58 0.41
CA HIS A 81 -9.62 23.02 -0.94
C HIS A 81 -10.75 22.60 -1.89
N PRO A 82 -11.18 23.43 -2.85
CA PRO A 82 -12.16 23.06 -3.88
C PRO A 82 -11.50 22.12 -4.92
N GLY A 83 -11.11 20.93 -4.50
CA GLY A 83 -10.37 19.98 -5.34
C GLY A 83 -11.27 19.14 -6.23
N SER A 84 -11.97 18.22 -5.66
CA SER A 84 -12.97 17.41 -6.39
C SER A 84 -14.30 18.15 -6.46
N PRO A 85 -15.25 17.77 -7.32
CA PRO A 85 -16.28 18.71 -7.78
C PRO A 85 -17.02 19.37 -6.63
N TRP A 86 -16.51 20.50 -6.25
CA TRP A 86 -17.00 21.39 -5.19
C TRP A 86 -18.49 21.72 -5.31
N LEU A 87 -19.09 21.57 -6.50
CA LEU A 87 -20.53 21.68 -6.72
C LEU A 87 -21.34 20.67 -5.91
N LEU A 88 -20.76 19.50 -5.59
CA LEU A 88 -21.40 18.45 -4.81
C LEU A 88 -20.90 18.42 -3.35
N TYR A 89 -19.82 19.14 -3.06
CA TYR A 89 -19.14 19.24 -1.77
C TYR A 89 -18.90 20.71 -1.40
N PRO A 90 -19.83 21.36 -0.73
CA PRO A 90 -19.64 22.76 -0.34
C PRO A 90 -18.47 22.95 0.64
N LEU A 91 -18.01 21.89 1.28
CA LEU A 91 -16.86 21.94 2.20
C LEU A 91 -15.52 21.68 1.48
N GLY A 92 -15.52 21.30 0.20
CA GLY A 92 -14.31 20.90 -0.54
C GLY A 92 -13.67 19.63 0.02
N ASP A 93 -12.39 19.42 -0.23
CA ASP A 93 -11.60 18.27 0.27
C ASP A 93 -11.31 18.40 1.78
N TYR A 94 -12.34 18.59 2.58
CA TYR A 94 -12.23 18.78 4.03
C TYR A 94 -12.10 17.46 4.81
N ASP A 95 -12.38 16.34 4.19
CA ASP A 95 -12.33 15.00 4.76
C ASP A 95 -10.95 14.59 5.30
N PHE A 96 -9.86 15.05 4.66
CA PHE A 96 -8.49 14.85 5.15
C PHE A 96 -8.26 15.48 6.54
N THR A 97 -8.88 16.60 6.79
CA THR A 97 -8.77 17.33 8.06
C THR A 97 -9.77 16.81 9.09
N VAL A 98 -11.01 16.52 8.69
CA VAL A 98 -12.04 16.04 9.61
C VAL A 98 -11.69 14.69 10.21
N MET A 99 -11.06 13.80 9.44
CA MET A 99 -10.56 12.52 9.94
C MET A 99 -9.53 12.71 11.07
N ALA A 100 -8.61 13.67 10.93
CA ALA A 100 -7.61 13.97 11.95
C ALA A 100 -8.22 14.58 13.21
N PHE A 101 -9.17 15.50 13.04
CA PHE A 101 -9.85 16.11 14.18
C PHE A 101 -10.80 15.14 14.90
N THR A 102 -11.32 14.13 14.20
CA THR A 102 -12.06 13.02 14.83
C THR A 102 -11.13 12.23 15.75
N ALA A 103 -9.91 11.89 15.29
CA ALA A 103 -8.93 11.26 16.16
C ALA A 103 -8.59 12.12 17.38
N LEU A 104 -8.38 13.44 17.17
CA LEU A 104 -8.09 14.38 18.23
C LEU A 104 -9.20 14.42 19.29
N LEU A 105 -10.47 14.39 18.88
CA LEU A 105 -11.61 14.33 19.79
C LEU A 105 -11.56 13.10 20.69
N TYR A 106 -11.29 11.93 20.13
CA TYR A 106 -11.22 10.68 20.89
C TYR A 106 -9.99 10.57 21.77
N LEU A 107 -8.86 11.15 21.35
CA LEU A 107 -7.63 11.14 22.14
C LEU A 107 -7.71 12.05 23.35
N PHE A 108 -8.34 13.22 23.24
CA PHE A 108 -8.23 14.28 24.25
C PHE A 108 -9.56 14.87 24.72
N GLY A 109 -10.69 14.49 24.12
CA GLY A 109 -11.99 15.10 24.44
C GLY A 109 -12.45 14.91 25.88
N GLU A 110 -11.93 13.87 26.57
CA GLU A 110 -12.17 13.61 28.00
C GLU A 110 -11.10 14.22 28.93
N SER A 111 -10.11 14.92 28.38
CA SER A 111 -8.98 15.49 29.11
C SER A 111 -9.06 17.02 29.02
N PRO A 112 -9.82 17.70 29.91
CA PRO A 112 -10.05 19.14 29.84
C PRO A 112 -8.79 19.99 30.05
N GLU A 113 -7.74 19.41 30.62
CA GLU A 113 -6.43 20.03 30.78
C GLU A 113 -5.59 20.01 29.47
N ILE A 114 -5.96 19.16 28.49
CA ILE A 114 -5.28 19.03 27.21
C ILE A 114 -6.13 19.65 26.09
N LEU A 115 -7.39 19.23 25.96
CA LEU A 115 -8.36 19.83 25.04
C LEU A 115 -9.42 20.57 25.84
N TYR A 116 -9.32 21.90 25.87
CA TYR A 116 -10.18 22.75 26.69
C TYR A 116 -11.67 22.55 26.34
N PRO A 117 -12.59 22.60 27.29
CA PRO A 117 -14.01 22.37 27.07
C PRO A 117 -14.61 23.23 25.95
N GLU A 118 -14.27 24.52 25.91
CA GLU A 118 -14.71 25.43 24.84
C GLU A 118 -14.14 25.07 23.47
N THR A 119 -12.90 24.57 23.42
CA THR A 119 -12.26 24.09 22.18
C THR A 119 -12.91 22.81 21.72
N ARG A 120 -13.19 21.86 22.62
CA ARG A 120 -13.93 20.63 22.31
C ARG A 120 -15.33 20.94 21.76
N ASP A 121 -16.04 21.88 22.39
CA ASP A 121 -17.37 22.29 21.96
C ASP A 121 -17.33 22.98 20.58
N HIS A 122 -16.31 23.80 20.33
CA HIS A 122 -16.07 24.39 19.01
C HIS A 122 -15.76 23.31 17.96
N LEU A 123 -14.91 22.33 18.32
CA LEU A 123 -14.59 21.19 17.46
C LEU A 123 -15.86 20.44 17.06
N LEU A 124 -16.72 20.10 18.01
CA LEU A 124 -17.97 19.37 17.77
C LEU A 124 -18.99 20.15 16.94
N LYS A 125 -19.13 21.45 17.18
CA LYS A 125 -20.17 22.29 16.55
C LYS A 125 -19.77 22.85 15.20
N ASN A 126 -18.51 23.28 15.06
CA ASN A 126 -18.07 24.11 13.95
C ASN A 126 -17.06 23.43 13.02
N ILE A 127 -16.36 22.39 13.50
CA ILE A 127 -15.28 21.73 12.75
C ILE A 127 -15.72 20.35 12.27
N LEU A 128 -16.19 19.48 13.16
CA LEU A 128 -16.69 18.15 12.82
C LEU A 128 -18.15 18.25 12.32
N THR A 129 -18.34 18.85 11.15
CA THR A 129 -19.68 19.12 10.59
C THR A 129 -20.32 17.91 9.92
N ILE A 130 -19.56 16.84 9.72
CA ILE A 130 -20.04 15.59 9.12
C ILE A 130 -20.69 14.74 10.22
N ASP A 131 -22.02 14.68 10.24
CA ASP A 131 -22.78 13.95 11.25
C ASP A 131 -24.16 13.47 10.74
N GLY A 132 -24.90 12.80 11.60
CA GLY A 132 -26.27 12.34 11.34
C GLY A 132 -26.35 11.16 10.39
N SER A 133 -27.49 11.02 9.69
CA SER A 133 -27.85 9.84 8.91
C SER A 133 -27.48 9.89 7.42
N LYS A 134 -26.84 10.94 6.97
CA LYS A 134 -26.51 11.11 5.54
C LYS A 134 -25.26 10.35 5.12
N PHE A 135 -25.30 9.03 5.19
CA PHE A 135 -24.24 8.24 4.55
C PHE A 135 -24.24 8.52 3.05
N ARG A 136 -23.12 8.93 2.50
CA ARG A 136 -22.98 9.29 1.10
C ARG A 136 -21.82 8.51 0.49
N ARG A 137 -22.14 7.66 -0.49
CA ARG A 137 -21.21 7.37 -1.57
C ARG A 137 -21.31 8.56 -2.52
N ASN A 138 -20.37 9.44 -2.40
CA ASN A 138 -20.41 10.65 -3.19
C ASN A 138 -20.03 10.36 -4.64
N VAL A 139 -20.66 11.10 -5.56
CA VAL A 139 -20.32 11.02 -6.97
C VAL A 139 -19.26 12.08 -7.24
N GLY A 140 -18.06 11.65 -7.61
CA GLY A 140 -16.95 12.51 -7.97
C GLY A 140 -17.06 13.12 -9.37
N TYR A 141 -15.92 13.52 -9.92
CA TYR A 141 -15.84 14.15 -11.24
C TYR A 141 -16.48 13.29 -12.34
N MET A 142 -17.31 13.88 -13.17
CA MET A 142 -18.06 13.22 -14.27
C MET A 142 -18.98 12.09 -13.82
N PHE A 143 -19.64 12.21 -12.67
CA PHE A 143 -20.56 11.20 -12.12
C PHE A 143 -19.92 9.84 -11.81
N ILE A 144 -18.62 9.78 -11.65
CA ILE A 144 -17.91 8.60 -11.14
C ILE A 144 -18.06 8.58 -9.62
N GLU A 145 -18.32 7.41 -9.05
CA GLU A 145 -18.33 7.23 -7.61
C GLU A 145 -16.99 7.68 -6.99
N ASP A 146 -17.05 8.32 -5.84
CA ASP A 146 -15.84 8.79 -5.15
C ASP A 146 -14.98 7.60 -4.70
N SER A 147 -13.70 7.83 -4.52
CA SER A 147 -12.80 6.75 -4.12
C SER A 147 -12.98 6.39 -2.64
N GLU A 148 -12.64 5.16 -2.30
CA GLU A 148 -12.84 4.60 -0.95
C GLU A 148 -12.16 5.43 0.13
N ASN A 149 -11.02 6.06 -0.16
CA ASN A 149 -10.33 6.89 0.82
C ASN A 149 -11.18 8.09 1.26
N HIS A 150 -11.85 8.77 0.32
CA HIS A 150 -12.77 9.88 0.64
C HIS A 150 -13.99 9.39 1.40
N ILE A 151 -14.60 8.27 0.95
CA ILE A 151 -15.76 7.68 1.62
C ILE A 151 -15.38 7.24 3.04
N LEU A 152 -14.26 6.55 3.21
CA LEU A 152 -13.81 6.09 4.52
C LEU A 152 -13.50 7.26 5.45
N MET A 153 -12.75 8.28 5.01
CA MET A 153 -12.46 9.45 5.84
C MET A 153 -13.72 10.17 6.30
N THR A 154 -14.69 10.32 5.39
CA THR A 154 -15.96 10.99 5.68
C THR A 154 -16.85 10.17 6.59
N GLU A 155 -17.09 8.91 6.25
CA GLU A 155 -18.10 8.09 6.93
C GLU A 155 -17.58 7.50 8.25
N SER A 156 -16.27 7.23 8.38
CA SER A 156 -15.67 6.92 9.68
C SER A 156 -15.81 8.09 10.65
N SER A 157 -15.56 9.32 10.17
CA SER A 157 -15.67 10.52 10.98
C SER A 157 -17.12 10.80 11.39
N ARG A 158 -18.09 10.59 10.47
CA ARG A 158 -19.54 10.67 10.77
C ARG A 158 -19.93 9.66 11.84
N PHE A 159 -19.59 8.39 11.63
CA PHE A 159 -19.90 7.32 12.57
C PHE A 159 -19.33 7.61 13.96
N LEU A 160 -18.07 7.98 14.03
CA LEU A 160 -17.38 8.25 15.29
C LEU A 160 -17.91 9.52 15.98
N LYS A 161 -18.17 10.59 15.24
CA LYS A 161 -18.81 11.79 15.83
C LYS A 161 -20.20 11.48 16.41
N ASN A 162 -21.05 10.78 15.66
CA ASN A 162 -22.35 10.36 16.15
C ASN A 162 -22.22 9.52 17.43
N GLN A 163 -21.31 8.53 17.42
CA GLN A 163 -21.03 7.67 18.59
C GLN A 163 -20.58 8.52 19.79
N TRP A 164 -19.66 9.48 19.57
CA TRP A 164 -19.22 10.38 20.63
C TRP A 164 -20.39 11.13 21.26
N LEU A 165 -21.20 11.80 20.43
CA LEU A 165 -22.36 12.57 20.90
C LEU A 165 -23.35 11.67 21.67
N ARG A 166 -23.63 10.47 21.16
CA ARG A 166 -24.53 9.51 21.81
C ARG A 166 -24.00 9.06 23.16
N ASN A 167 -22.73 8.74 23.26
CA ASN A 167 -22.08 8.32 24.50
C ASN A 167 -22.03 9.44 25.56
N HIS A 168 -22.08 10.72 25.12
CA HIS A 168 -22.08 11.90 25.99
C HIS A 168 -23.49 12.48 26.23
N GLY A 169 -24.50 11.63 26.17
CA GLY A 169 -25.86 11.99 26.57
C GLY A 169 -26.72 12.68 25.52
N ASN A 170 -26.27 12.79 24.26
CA ASN A 170 -27.13 13.27 23.21
C ASN A 170 -28.17 12.23 22.82
N THR A 171 -29.44 12.50 23.06
CA THR A 171 -30.56 11.57 22.81
C THR A 171 -31.20 11.72 21.45
N ASP A 172 -30.79 12.68 20.62
CA ASP A 172 -31.33 12.88 19.27
C ASP A 172 -31.08 11.61 18.41
N PRO A 173 -32.16 10.96 17.91
CA PRO A 173 -32.07 9.74 17.12
C PRO A 173 -31.17 9.84 15.88
N LYS A 174 -30.95 11.04 15.35
CA LYS A 174 -30.03 11.25 14.22
C LYS A 174 -28.58 10.87 14.53
N TYR A 175 -28.19 10.84 15.80
CA TYR A 175 -26.84 10.43 16.26
C TYR A 175 -26.76 8.99 16.75
N ASP A 176 -27.86 8.25 16.70
CA ASP A 176 -27.84 6.81 16.97
C ASP A 176 -27.51 6.05 15.68
N ASN A 177 -26.27 5.61 15.53
CA ASN A 177 -25.78 4.93 14.33
C ASN A 177 -26.55 3.66 13.98
N ASN A 178 -27.17 3.00 14.96
CA ASN A 178 -27.96 1.79 14.72
C ASN A 178 -29.33 2.14 14.13
N THR A 179 -30.03 3.11 14.71
CA THR A 179 -31.38 3.50 14.30
C THR A 179 -31.39 4.35 13.04
N ASN A 180 -30.35 5.22 12.86
CA ASN A 180 -30.23 6.06 11.66
C ASN A 180 -29.65 5.32 10.43
N GLY A 181 -29.20 4.07 10.59
CA GLY A 181 -28.70 3.22 9.53
C GLY A 181 -27.25 3.44 9.12
N VAL A 182 -26.50 4.35 9.77
CA VAL A 182 -25.08 4.62 9.45
C VAL A 182 -24.21 3.41 9.75
N ALA A 183 -24.41 2.75 10.90
CA ALA A 183 -23.65 1.55 11.26
C ALA A 183 -23.81 0.43 10.21
N LYS A 184 -25.05 0.16 9.78
CA LYS A 184 -25.35 -0.85 8.76
C LYS A 184 -24.67 -0.54 7.42
N LYS A 185 -24.75 0.72 6.97
CA LYS A 185 -24.14 1.13 5.69
C LYS A 185 -22.63 1.09 5.73
N LEU A 186 -22.01 1.55 6.82
CA LEU A 186 -20.57 1.49 7.00
C LEU A 186 -20.08 0.03 7.05
N LYS A 187 -20.80 -0.85 7.78
CA LYS A 187 -20.50 -2.28 7.81
C LYS A 187 -20.52 -2.89 6.41
N LEU A 188 -21.59 -2.68 5.63
CA LEU A 188 -21.71 -3.19 4.27
C LEU A 188 -20.59 -2.68 3.35
N PHE A 189 -20.17 -1.43 3.53
CA PHE A 189 -19.06 -0.87 2.77
C PHE A 189 -17.72 -1.51 3.12
N LEU A 190 -17.46 -1.77 4.41
CA LEU A 190 -16.25 -2.48 4.83
C LEU A 190 -16.25 -3.94 4.36
N GLU A 191 -17.40 -4.62 4.39
CA GLU A 191 -17.56 -5.99 3.87
C GLU A 191 -17.36 -6.05 2.35
N GLU A 192 -17.80 -5.03 1.61
CA GLU A 192 -17.54 -4.91 0.17
C GLU A 192 -16.05 -4.79 -0.13
N ILE A 193 -15.33 -3.92 0.62
CA ILE A 193 -13.88 -3.80 0.48
C ILE A 193 -13.18 -5.11 0.87
N GLU A 194 -13.67 -5.80 1.89
CA GLU A 194 -13.12 -7.08 2.30
C GLU A 194 -13.25 -8.14 1.21
N THR A 195 -14.36 -8.13 0.49
CA THR A 195 -14.66 -9.11 -0.56
C THR A 195 -13.91 -8.81 -1.87
N TYR A 196 -13.87 -7.55 -2.28
CA TYR A 196 -13.42 -7.15 -3.62
C TYR A 196 -12.12 -6.35 -3.63
N GLY A 197 -11.58 -6.01 -2.47
CA GLY A 197 -10.42 -5.12 -2.35
C GLY A 197 -10.77 -3.65 -2.54
N PHE A 198 -9.75 -2.82 -2.51
CA PHE A 198 -9.88 -1.39 -2.74
C PHE A 198 -9.91 -1.08 -4.22
N TYR A 199 -10.81 -0.20 -4.64
CA TYR A 199 -10.80 0.34 -5.99
C TYR A 199 -9.49 1.09 -6.30
N GLU A 200 -8.99 1.90 -5.34
CA GLU A 200 -7.69 2.57 -5.43
C GLU A 200 -6.58 1.75 -4.75
N PHE A 201 -6.48 0.47 -5.13
CA PHE A 201 -5.48 -0.42 -4.56
C PHE A 201 -4.06 0.12 -4.74
N ASN A 202 -3.22 -0.10 -3.73
CA ASN A 202 -1.81 0.29 -3.69
C ASN A 202 -1.55 1.76 -4.06
N SER A 203 -2.56 2.62 -3.95
CA SER A 203 -2.45 4.02 -4.34
C SER A 203 -1.45 4.76 -3.45
N ALA A 204 -0.26 5.03 -3.97
CA ALA A 204 0.82 5.65 -3.21
C ALA A 204 0.42 6.98 -2.53
N PRO A 205 -0.40 7.88 -3.16
CA PRO A 205 -0.81 9.11 -2.51
C PRO A 205 -2.04 8.98 -1.58
N TYR A 206 -2.81 7.88 -1.63
CA TYR A 206 -4.11 7.83 -0.95
C TYR A 206 -4.25 6.72 0.07
N LEU A 207 -3.53 5.60 -0.08
CA LEU A 207 -3.63 4.47 0.83
C LEU A 207 -3.35 4.84 2.29
N GLY A 208 -2.45 5.80 2.54
CA GLY A 208 -2.17 6.28 3.89
C GLY A 208 -3.37 6.97 4.57
N TYR A 209 -4.24 7.62 3.81
CA TYR A 209 -5.48 8.20 4.35
C TYR A 209 -6.50 7.11 4.65
N THR A 210 -6.61 6.11 3.77
CA THR A 210 -7.39 4.89 4.02
C THR A 210 -6.98 4.24 5.34
N TYR A 211 -5.67 4.08 5.56
CA TYR A 211 -5.13 3.55 6.83
C TYR A 211 -5.54 4.41 8.03
N CYS A 212 -5.39 5.72 7.96
CA CYS A 212 -5.76 6.60 9.07
C CYS A 212 -7.25 6.47 9.43
N ALA A 213 -8.13 6.36 8.43
CA ALA A 213 -9.56 6.16 8.67
C ALA A 213 -9.87 4.79 9.30
N LEU A 214 -9.23 3.72 8.80
CA LEU A 214 -9.37 2.37 9.37
C LEU A 214 -8.81 2.28 10.80
N LEU A 215 -7.67 2.92 11.07
CA LEU A 215 -7.08 2.98 12.41
C LEU A 215 -8.01 3.73 13.39
N ASN A 216 -8.60 4.84 12.96
CA ASN A 216 -9.61 5.54 13.78
C ASN A 216 -10.81 4.63 14.10
N LEU A 217 -11.32 3.89 13.13
CA LEU A 217 -12.41 2.93 13.36
C LEU A 217 -11.97 1.79 14.29
N TYR A 218 -10.77 1.26 14.07
CA TYR A 218 -10.23 0.20 14.92
C TYR A 218 -10.07 0.65 16.39
N ASP A 219 -9.50 1.84 16.60
CA ASP A 219 -9.22 2.33 17.95
C ASP A 219 -10.46 2.80 18.68
N PHE A 220 -11.40 3.46 17.99
CA PHE A 220 -12.46 4.23 18.61
C PHE A 220 -13.86 3.66 18.42
N SER A 221 -14.05 2.63 17.59
CA SER A 221 -15.32 1.92 17.47
C SER A 221 -15.33 0.61 18.26
N SER A 222 -16.45 -0.11 18.20
CA SER A 222 -16.64 -1.42 18.82
C SER A 222 -17.39 -2.38 17.89
N GLY A 223 -17.50 -3.64 18.31
CA GLY A 223 -18.28 -4.67 17.59
C GLY A 223 -17.80 -4.90 16.16
N ASP A 224 -18.74 -5.12 15.24
CA ASP A 224 -18.46 -5.47 13.84
C ASP A 224 -17.58 -4.44 13.11
N ILE A 225 -17.77 -3.15 13.39
CA ILE A 225 -17.00 -2.09 12.72
C ILE A 225 -15.52 -2.17 13.11
N LYS A 226 -15.24 -2.33 14.40
CA LYS A 226 -13.86 -2.54 14.89
C LYS A 226 -13.25 -3.80 14.30
N TYR A 227 -14.00 -4.91 14.32
CA TYR A 227 -13.54 -6.19 13.79
C TYR A 227 -13.19 -6.09 12.30
N LEU A 228 -14.10 -5.58 11.46
CA LEU A 228 -13.86 -5.44 10.02
C LEU A 228 -12.71 -4.49 9.71
N SER A 229 -12.58 -3.38 10.44
CA SER A 229 -11.46 -2.45 10.27
C SER A 229 -10.12 -3.11 10.58
N GLY A 230 -10.04 -3.89 11.66
CA GLY A 230 -8.85 -4.67 11.99
C GLY A 230 -8.51 -5.71 10.93
N LYS A 231 -9.53 -6.44 10.43
CA LYS A 231 -9.37 -7.44 9.37
C LYS A 231 -8.84 -6.83 8.07
N LEU A 232 -9.34 -5.65 7.69
CA LEU A 232 -8.83 -4.92 6.52
C LEU A 232 -7.39 -4.43 6.72
N LEU A 233 -7.04 -3.93 7.90
CA LEU A 233 -5.68 -3.55 8.24
C LEU A 233 -4.72 -4.75 8.18
N ASP A 234 -5.12 -5.89 8.73
CA ASP A 234 -4.32 -7.12 8.69
C ASP A 234 -4.08 -7.58 7.24
N ARG A 235 -5.12 -7.54 6.39
CA ARG A 235 -5.01 -7.90 4.98
C ARG A 235 -4.06 -6.97 4.23
N LEU A 236 -4.21 -5.66 4.39
CA LEU A 236 -3.31 -4.68 3.77
C LEU A 236 -1.85 -4.90 4.18
N ASN A 237 -1.61 -5.20 5.45
CA ASN A 237 -0.27 -5.46 5.95
C ASN A 237 0.31 -6.78 5.41
N TRP A 238 -0.51 -7.81 5.24
CA TRP A 238 -0.10 -9.04 4.55
C TRP A 238 0.23 -8.80 3.09
N GLN A 239 -0.59 -8.05 2.35
CA GLN A 239 -0.29 -7.69 0.96
C GLN A 239 1.06 -6.97 0.88
N TYR A 240 1.31 -6.03 1.79
CA TYR A 240 2.60 -5.35 1.87
C TYR A 240 3.74 -6.32 2.19
N ALA A 241 3.56 -7.21 3.18
CA ALA A 241 4.57 -8.18 3.57
C ALA A 241 4.98 -9.07 2.39
N LEU A 242 4.03 -9.44 1.53
CA LEU A 242 4.31 -10.23 0.32
C LEU A 242 4.97 -9.41 -0.78
N SER A 243 4.57 -8.15 -0.98
CA SER A 243 4.98 -7.32 -2.12
C SER A 243 6.12 -6.33 -1.83
N SER A 244 6.68 -6.34 -0.62
CA SER A 244 7.82 -5.51 -0.23
C SER A 244 9.09 -6.32 0.01
N PHE A 245 10.24 -5.67 -0.12
CA PHE A 245 11.54 -6.25 0.17
C PHE A 245 12.45 -5.21 0.83
N ASN A 246 12.86 -5.43 2.07
CA ASN A 246 13.63 -4.47 2.86
C ASN A 246 13.01 -3.06 2.83
N PHE A 247 11.68 -2.98 3.06
CA PHE A 247 10.87 -1.76 2.98
C PHE A 247 10.82 -1.10 1.60
N LYS A 248 11.31 -1.73 0.55
CA LYS A 248 11.12 -1.28 -0.83
C LYS A 248 9.82 -1.88 -1.36
N HIS A 249 8.95 -1.03 -1.91
CA HIS A 249 7.61 -1.40 -2.30
C HIS A 249 7.20 -0.66 -3.58
N PHE A 250 6.97 -1.38 -4.66
CA PHE A 250 6.58 -0.80 -5.94
C PHE A 250 5.60 -1.71 -6.69
N PRO A 251 4.46 -2.05 -6.10
CA PRO A 251 3.46 -2.91 -6.73
C PRO A 251 2.70 -2.15 -7.81
N PRO A 252 1.96 -2.85 -8.67
CA PRO A 252 0.92 -2.25 -9.50
C PRO A 252 -0.01 -1.42 -8.63
N ASN A 253 -0.42 -0.26 -9.13
CA ASN A 253 -1.30 0.61 -8.38
C ASN A 253 -2.29 1.34 -9.26
N ARG A 254 -3.32 1.87 -8.64
CA ARG A 254 -4.27 2.76 -9.27
C ARG A 254 -3.99 4.21 -8.89
N ARG A 255 -4.26 5.12 -9.84
CA ARG A 255 -4.25 6.58 -9.62
C ARG A 255 -2.88 7.18 -9.26
N ARG A 256 -1.83 6.67 -9.82
CA ARG A 256 -0.56 7.35 -9.75
C ARG A 256 -0.24 8.01 -11.09
N PHE A 257 -0.20 9.33 -11.08
CA PHE A 257 0.26 10.13 -12.21
C PHE A 257 1.73 10.49 -12.00
N GLY A 258 2.53 10.40 -13.04
CA GLY A 258 3.90 10.90 -13.07
C GLY A 258 4.93 9.90 -13.57
N LYS A 259 6.06 10.44 -13.96
CA LYS A 259 7.19 9.68 -14.48
C LYS A 259 7.79 8.82 -13.39
N ASN A 260 7.64 7.52 -13.50
CA ASN A 260 7.95 6.54 -12.45
C ASN A 260 9.44 6.26 -12.26
N PHE A 261 10.31 6.73 -13.15
CA PHE A 261 11.73 6.37 -13.15
C PHE A 261 12.58 7.09 -12.10
N LYS A 262 12.04 8.13 -11.46
CA LYS A 262 12.65 8.80 -10.29
C LYS A 262 11.78 8.65 -9.06
N THR A 263 11.23 7.47 -8.89
CA THR A 263 10.34 7.20 -7.76
C THR A 263 11.14 6.63 -6.61
N ASN A 264 11.03 7.28 -5.48
CA ASN A 264 11.43 6.70 -4.22
C ASN A 264 10.46 5.58 -3.86
N ILE A 265 10.99 4.39 -3.64
CA ILE A 265 10.22 3.16 -3.46
C ILE A 265 10.20 2.65 -2.02
N ASP A 266 10.75 3.40 -1.07
CA ASP A 266 10.82 3.05 0.36
C ASP A 266 10.05 4.03 1.27
N SER A 267 9.26 4.92 0.69
CA SER A 267 8.59 6.01 1.42
C SER A 267 7.16 6.28 0.96
N ASP A 268 6.48 5.30 0.36
CA ASP A 268 5.03 5.39 0.24
C ASP A 268 4.38 5.39 1.64
N TYR A 269 3.11 5.77 1.70
CA TYR A 269 2.46 5.98 2.99
C TYR A 269 2.23 4.68 3.77
N HIS A 270 2.12 3.55 3.10
CA HIS A 270 2.06 2.24 3.72
C HIS A 270 3.41 1.88 4.36
N THR A 271 4.48 2.03 3.59
CA THR A 271 5.85 1.76 4.03
C THR A 271 6.20 2.53 5.30
N VAL A 272 5.86 3.83 5.38
CA VAL A 272 6.23 4.63 6.55
C VAL A 272 5.50 4.20 7.84
N MET A 273 4.25 3.74 7.74
CA MET A 273 3.56 3.16 8.89
C MET A 273 4.21 1.86 9.35
N LEU A 274 4.54 0.98 8.39
CA LEU A 274 5.19 -0.30 8.70
C LEU A 274 6.60 -0.12 9.27
N LYS A 275 7.34 0.88 8.84
CA LYS A 275 8.62 1.24 9.45
C LYS A 275 8.46 1.60 10.94
N VAL A 276 7.39 2.31 11.31
CA VAL A 276 7.11 2.59 12.73
C VAL A 276 6.79 1.30 13.48
N TRP A 277 5.88 0.48 12.98
CA TRP A 277 5.53 -0.78 13.64
C TRP A 277 6.73 -1.74 13.73
N ALA A 278 7.58 -1.79 12.70
CA ALA A 278 8.82 -2.57 12.74
C ALA A 278 9.75 -2.11 13.85
N SER A 279 9.91 -0.80 14.03
CA SER A 279 10.73 -0.24 15.11
C SER A 279 10.14 -0.47 16.51
N LEU A 280 8.84 -0.77 16.60
CA LEU A 280 8.17 -1.15 17.84
C LEU A 280 8.22 -2.66 18.08
N TYR A 281 8.35 -3.44 17.01
CA TYR A 281 8.53 -4.89 17.06
C TYR A 281 9.97 -5.27 17.45
N ASP A 282 10.95 -4.58 16.87
CA ASP A 282 12.38 -4.72 17.16
C ASP A 282 13.03 -3.33 17.18
N ASP A 283 13.35 -2.82 18.35
CA ASP A 283 13.93 -1.49 18.58
C ASP A 283 15.40 -1.38 18.14
N SER A 284 16.05 -2.51 17.87
CA SER A 284 17.39 -2.55 17.28
C SER A 284 17.41 -2.20 15.79
N LEU A 285 16.23 -2.22 15.12
CA LEU A 285 16.12 -1.89 13.71
C LEU A 285 16.36 -0.41 13.45
N LEU A 286 17.43 -0.11 12.73
CA LEU A 286 17.76 1.24 12.27
C LEU A 286 16.94 1.57 11.02
N VAL A 287 15.68 1.92 11.19
CA VAL A 287 14.82 2.39 10.09
C VAL A 287 14.66 3.91 10.16
N ASP A 288 14.68 4.56 9.01
CA ASP A 288 14.47 6.00 8.90
C ASP A 288 13.25 6.36 8.07
N ILE A 289 12.61 7.46 8.42
CA ILE A 289 11.49 8.05 7.67
C ILE A 289 11.85 9.48 7.32
N SER A 290 12.27 9.69 6.08
CA SER A 290 12.55 11.04 5.56
C SER A 290 11.32 11.68 4.91
N ARG A 291 10.40 10.86 4.40
CA ARG A 291 9.17 11.28 3.68
C ARG A 291 7.96 10.53 4.23
N GLY A 292 6.76 11.06 3.97
CA GLY A 292 5.51 10.42 4.42
C GLY A 292 5.25 10.45 5.93
N GLN A 293 6.07 11.14 6.69
CA GLN A 293 6.06 11.23 8.14
C GLN A 293 4.67 11.56 8.74
N HIS A 294 3.86 12.33 8.03
CA HIS A 294 2.53 12.73 8.49
C HIS A 294 1.55 11.56 8.63
N HIS A 295 1.62 10.54 7.77
CA HIS A 295 0.78 9.34 7.93
C HIS A 295 1.31 8.42 9.02
N ALA A 296 2.63 8.34 9.15
CA ALA A 296 3.25 7.54 10.19
C ALA A 296 2.84 7.96 11.61
N LEU A 297 2.35 9.20 11.79
CA LEU A 297 1.85 9.66 13.08
C LEU A 297 0.76 8.75 13.66
N TRP A 298 -0.15 8.21 12.83
CA TRP A 298 -1.19 7.30 13.32
C TRP A 298 -0.60 6.01 13.91
N ALA A 299 0.44 5.46 13.31
CA ALA A 299 1.13 4.29 13.85
C ALA A 299 1.82 4.56 15.21
N THR A 300 2.02 5.82 15.58
CA THR A 300 2.65 6.17 16.88
C THR A 300 1.68 6.13 18.06
N PHE A 301 0.38 6.30 17.82
CA PHE A 301 -0.62 6.34 18.88
C PHE A 301 -1.74 5.30 18.77
N SER A 302 -1.93 4.69 17.61
CA SER A 302 -2.94 3.63 17.44
C SER A 302 -2.63 2.40 18.30
N SER A 303 -3.66 1.76 18.82
CA SER A 303 -3.56 0.47 19.52
C SER A 303 -3.34 -0.70 18.56
N TYR A 304 -3.59 -0.50 17.25
CA TYR A 304 -3.35 -1.51 16.24
C TYR A 304 -1.86 -1.75 16.01
N LYS A 305 -1.50 -3.01 15.80
CA LYS A 305 -0.21 -3.44 15.24
C LYS A 305 -0.42 -4.62 14.28
N PRO A 306 0.39 -4.74 13.24
CA PRO A 306 0.44 -5.97 12.46
C PRO A 306 0.77 -7.18 13.35
N ALA A 307 0.30 -8.36 12.95
CA ALA A 307 0.68 -9.61 13.61
C ALA A 307 2.19 -9.85 13.49
N ASP A 308 2.79 -10.50 14.48
CA ASP A 308 4.24 -10.78 14.53
C ASP A 308 4.71 -11.51 13.27
N LYS A 309 3.94 -12.46 12.77
CA LYS A 309 4.23 -13.18 11.53
C LYS A 309 4.28 -12.26 10.30
N VAL A 310 3.44 -11.22 10.25
CA VAL A 310 3.51 -10.21 9.18
C VAL A 310 4.83 -9.45 9.26
N MET A 311 5.24 -9.09 10.48
CA MET A 311 6.51 -8.39 10.69
C MET A 311 7.72 -9.27 10.33
N GLU A 312 7.68 -10.55 10.67
CA GLU A 312 8.71 -11.53 10.25
C GLU A 312 8.83 -11.57 8.72
N TRP A 313 7.71 -11.60 7.99
CA TRP A 313 7.72 -11.62 6.53
C TRP A 313 8.17 -10.30 5.89
N ILE A 314 7.95 -9.18 6.54
CA ILE A 314 8.47 -7.88 6.08
C ILE A 314 9.98 -7.82 6.26
N LEU A 315 10.48 -8.30 7.40
CA LEU A 315 11.89 -8.19 7.77
C LEU A 315 12.75 -9.29 7.14
N ASN A 316 12.20 -10.50 6.99
CA ASN A 316 12.93 -11.64 6.43
C ASN A 316 11.98 -12.63 5.77
N LYS A 317 12.03 -12.77 4.46
CA LYS A 317 11.23 -13.76 3.73
C LYS A 317 11.69 -15.18 4.11
N PRO A 318 10.85 -15.98 4.81
CA PRO A 318 11.32 -17.25 5.38
C PRO A 318 11.50 -18.35 4.34
N LYS A 319 10.76 -18.31 3.23
CA LYS A 319 10.71 -19.35 2.20
C LYS A 319 10.40 -18.76 0.82
N PRO A 320 10.79 -19.41 -0.29
CA PRO A 320 10.35 -19.05 -1.62
C PRO A 320 8.82 -19.10 -1.76
N TYR A 321 8.25 -18.11 -2.43
CA TYR A 321 6.81 -18.03 -2.65
C TYR A 321 6.46 -17.38 -3.98
N PHE A 322 5.28 -17.71 -4.49
CA PHE A 322 4.72 -17.15 -5.71
C PHE A 322 3.24 -16.84 -5.50
N VAL A 323 2.85 -15.60 -5.83
CA VAL A 323 1.48 -15.10 -5.64
C VAL A 323 0.97 -14.50 -6.93
N LYS A 324 -0.24 -14.90 -7.30
CA LYS A 324 -1.04 -14.24 -8.32
C LYS A 324 -2.34 -13.79 -7.66
N MET A 325 -2.68 -12.51 -7.79
CA MET A 325 -3.96 -12.02 -7.31
C MET A 325 -4.59 -11.02 -8.28
N GLY A 326 -5.90 -10.97 -8.29
CA GLY A 326 -6.69 -9.93 -8.93
C GLY A 326 -7.13 -8.87 -7.92
N HIS A 327 -7.62 -7.73 -8.41
CA HIS A 327 -8.20 -6.68 -7.59
C HIS A 327 -9.67 -6.46 -8.00
N GLY A 328 -10.53 -7.40 -7.62
CA GLY A 328 -11.99 -7.33 -7.75
C GLY A 328 -12.47 -6.93 -9.14
N TYR A 329 -13.39 -5.98 -9.20
CA TYR A 329 -14.02 -5.50 -10.43
C TYR A 329 -13.07 -5.00 -11.51
N ASN A 330 -11.86 -4.72 -11.16
CA ASN A 330 -10.92 -4.05 -12.04
C ASN A 330 -9.95 -4.99 -12.69
N SER A 331 -10.02 -6.27 -12.34
CA SER A 331 -9.20 -7.33 -12.94
C SER A 331 -7.73 -6.94 -13.12
N CYS A 332 -7.19 -6.13 -12.21
CA CYS A 332 -5.79 -5.75 -12.27
C CYS A 332 -4.95 -6.83 -11.63
N PRO A 333 -4.09 -7.50 -12.39
CA PRO A 333 -3.24 -8.53 -11.84
C PRO A 333 -2.12 -7.92 -11.00
N GLU A 334 -1.82 -8.57 -9.90
CA GLU A 334 -0.59 -8.38 -9.13
C GLU A 334 0.12 -9.72 -9.03
N ILE A 335 1.38 -9.76 -9.43
CA ILE A 335 2.20 -10.97 -9.43
C ILE A 335 3.45 -10.69 -8.60
N ILE A 336 3.69 -11.56 -7.65
CA ILE A 336 4.79 -11.43 -6.71
C ILE A 336 5.50 -12.76 -6.62
N SER A 337 6.80 -12.74 -6.78
CA SER A 337 7.65 -13.90 -6.56
C SER A 337 8.88 -13.50 -5.76
N GLY A 338 9.18 -14.21 -4.71
CA GLY A 338 10.32 -13.84 -3.89
C GLY A 338 10.75 -14.91 -2.90
N ASP A 339 11.88 -14.63 -2.29
CA ASP A 339 12.44 -15.33 -1.15
C ASP A 339 13.33 -14.37 -0.32
N ARG A 340 14.27 -14.92 0.47
CA ARG A 340 15.22 -14.14 1.26
C ARG A 340 16.25 -13.35 0.44
N ASP A 341 16.47 -13.70 -0.83
CA ASP A 341 17.52 -13.13 -1.68
C ASP A 341 16.99 -12.09 -2.66
N TYR A 342 15.71 -12.19 -3.06
CA TYR A 342 15.11 -11.33 -4.07
C TYR A 342 13.58 -11.22 -3.93
N LEU A 343 13.03 -10.21 -4.58
CA LEU A 343 11.60 -10.09 -4.84
C LEU A 343 11.36 -9.55 -6.25
N ILE A 344 10.54 -10.26 -7.04
CA ILE A 344 9.98 -9.77 -8.29
C ILE A 344 8.56 -9.26 -8.02
N SER A 345 8.30 -8.00 -8.35
CA SER A 345 6.97 -7.39 -8.29
C SER A 345 6.55 -6.98 -9.69
N ALA A 346 5.40 -7.47 -10.15
CA ALA A 346 4.91 -7.28 -11.49
C ALA A 346 3.39 -7.14 -11.53
N GLY A 347 2.85 -6.74 -12.67
CA GLY A 347 1.42 -6.65 -12.93
C GLY A 347 0.98 -5.25 -13.32
N GLY A 348 -0.33 -5.06 -13.27
CA GLY A 348 -0.97 -3.88 -13.81
C GLY A 348 -1.15 -4.03 -15.32
N ALA A 349 -2.40 -4.01 -15.74
CA ALA A 349 -2.78 -3.89 -17.12
C ALA A 349 -3.61 -2.62 -17.28
N ASN A 350 -3.26 -1.78 -18.21
CA ASN A 350 -4.02 -0.55 -18.44
C ASN A 350 -5.36 -0.89 -19.11
N GLN A 351 -6.47 -0.71 -18.38
CA GLN A 351 -7.81 -1.07 -18.87
C GLN A 351 -8.66 0.14 -19.28
N GLY A 352 -8.06 1.18 -19.83
CA GLY A 352 -8.76 2.29 -20.43
C GLY A 352 -8.99 3.50 -19.50
N ARG A 353 -9.75 4.49 -20.00
CA ARG A 353 -9.83 5.83 -19.41
C ARG A 353 -10.32 5.89 -17.95
N ARG A 354 -11.14 4.95 -17.51
CA ARG A 354 -11.71 4.96 -16.16
C ARG A 354 -10.88 4.19 -15.14
N SER A 355 -10.02 3.30 -15.61
CA SER A 355 -9.30 2.43 -14.67
C SER A 355 -8.24 3.20 -13.90
N LEU A 356 -7.64 4.24 -14.48
CA LEU A 356 -6.48 4.92 -13.90
C LEU A 356 -5.42 3.92 -13.40
N ILE A 357 -5.52 2.67 -13.89
CA ILE A 357 -4.56 1.62 -13.57
C ILE A 357 -3.30 1.93 -14.35
N VAL A 358 -2.21 1.93 -13.67
CA VAL A 358 -0.90 2.16 -14.25
C VAL A 358 -0.16 0.83 -14.20
N ALA A 359 0.11 0.26 -15.37
CA ALA A 359 1.03 -0.85 -15.48
C ALA A 359 2.40 -0.40 -14.95
N LYS A 360 2.98 -1.20 -14.06
CA LYS A 360 4.28 -0.92 -13.47
C LYS A 360 5.35 -1.75 -14.15
N PRO A 361 6.59 -1.27 -14.23
CA PRO A 361 7.70 -2.11 -14.61
C PRO A 361 7.73 -3.39 -13.78
N ILE A 362 8.09 -4.53 -14.38
CA ILE A 362 8.51 -5.69 -13.62
C ILE A 362 9.77 -5.27 -12.87
N THR A 363 9.72 -5.26 -11.55
CA THR A 363 10.79 -4.73 -10.71
C THR A 363 11.41 -5.85 -9.91
N LEU A 364 12.73 -5.94 -9.93
CA LEU A 364 13.50 -6.88 -9.12
C LEU A 364 14.17 -6.13 -7.97
N PHE A 365 13.79 -6.45 -6.74
CA PHE A 365 14.45 -5.98 -5.53
C PHE A 365 15.46 -7.01 -5.05
N LEU A 366 16.64 -6.55 -4.73
CA LEU A 366 17.74 -7.31 -4.14
C LEU A 366 18.15 -6.68 -2.79
N ASN A 367 18.94 -7.36 -2.00
CA ASN A 367 19.41 -6.87 -0.70
C ASN A 367 20.12 -5.51 -0.83
N ASP A 368 20.89 -5.32 -1.90
CA ASP A 368 21.65 -4.10 -2.19
C ASP A 368 20.93 -3.10 -3.11
N SER A 369 19.64 -3.31 -3.40
CA SER A 369 18.86 -2.36 -4.19
C SER A 369 18.74 -1.01 -3.50
N SER A 370 18.87 0.07 -4.27
CA SER A 370 18.62 1.44 -3.83
C SER A 370 17.14 1.68 -3.52
N SER A 371 16.87 2.80 -2.85
CA SER A 371 15.52 3.33 -2.65
C SER A 371 14.98 4.10 -3.85
N ASP A 372 15.75 4.26 -4.93
CA ASP A 372 15.30 4.84 -6.19
C ASP A 372 15.05 3.74 -7.23
N LEU A 373 13.89 3.77 -7.87
CA LEU A 373 13.53 2.79 -8.91
C LEU A 373 14.56 2.77 -10.04
N GLY A 374 15.09 3.93 -10.44
CA GLY A 374 16.10 4.03 -11.49
C GLY A 374 17.41 3.31 -11.18
N GLU A 375 17.66 3.01 -9.92
CA GLU A 375 18.83 2.27 -9.44
C GLU A 375 18.50 0.82 -9.08
N THR A 376 17.38 0.27 -9.60
CA THR A 376 16.99 -1.13 -9.46
C THR A 376 16.92 -1.81 -10.83
N PHE A 377 17.07 -3.14 -10.87
CA PHE A 377 16.77 -3.90 -12.08
C PHE A 377 15.27 -3.83 -12.34
N HIS A 378 14.87 -3.47 -13.54
CA HIS A 378 13.47 -3.48 -13.93
C HIS A 378 13.30 -3.67 -15.45
N MET A 379 12.11 -4.13 -15.83
CA MET A 379 11.73 -4.36 -17.21
C MET A 379 10.45 -3.62 -17.51
N PHE A 380 10.37 -2.99 -18.67
CA PHE A 380 9.15 -2.32 -19.10
C PHE A 380 8.91 -2.54 -20.59
N GLY A 381 7.64 -2.58 -20.96
CA GLY A 381 7.21 -2.76 -22.32
C GLY A 381 7.50 -1.56 -23.21
N PRO A 382 7.01 -1.56 -24.46
CA PRO A 382 7.38 -0.58 -25.48
C PRO A 382 6.83 0.83 -25.24
N GLY A 383 6.03 1.03 -24.21
CA GLY A 383 5.40 2.31 -23.91
C GLY A 383 5.88 2.97 -22.63
N ASP A 384 5.43 4.19 -22.39
CA ASP A 384 5.54 4.84 -21.09
C ASP A 384 4.34 4.49 -20.19
N ASN A 385 4.22 5.11 -19.03
CA ASN A 385 3.23 4.78 -17.99
C ASN A 385 1.75 4.83 -18.42
N PHE A 386 1.44 5.37 -19.57
CA PHE A 386 0.08 5.55 -20.07
C PHE A 386 -0.22 4.74 -21.33
N VAL A 387 0.79 4.05 -21.84
CA VAL A 387 0.64 3.19 -23.00
C VAL A 387 0.13 1.83 -22.54
N ASP A 388 -0.74 1.29 -23.33
CA ASP A 388 -1.34 -0.03 -23.15
C ASP A 388 -0.30 -1.13 -23.32
N TRP A 389 0.25 -1.62 -22.22
CA TRP A 389 1.14 -2.77 -22.23
C TRP A 389 0.80 -3.71 -21.08
N ASN A 390 1.05 -4.98 -21.31
CA ASN A 390 0.78 -6.05 -20.38
C ASN A 390 2.08 -6.41 -19.65
N ASN A 391 2.13 -6.15 -18.35
CA ASN A 391 3.32 -6.38 -17.50
C ASN A 391 3.16 -7.59 -16.58
N THR A 392 2.56 -8.65 -17.09
CA THR A 392 2.28 -9.86 -16.33
C THR A 392 3.19 -11.04 -16.69
N GLY A 393 4.27 -10.80 -17.45
CA GLY A 393 5.18 -11.84 -17.91
C GLY A 393 6.11 -12.38 -16.81
N VAL A 394 5.54 -12.84 -15.70
CA VAL A 394 6.31 -13.42 -14.59
C VAL A 394 5.74 -14.78 -14.20
N PHE A 395 6.62 -15.75 -14.06
CA PHE A 395 6.34 -17.04 -13.46
C PHE A 395 7.51 -17.43 -12.55
N GLN A 396 7.24 -17.50 -11.26
CA GLN A 396 8.26 -17.82 -10.23
C GLN A 396 9.53 -16.94 -10.42
N ASP A 397 10.67 -17.55 -10.65
CA ASP A 397 11.98 -16.93 -10.81
C ASP A 397 12.30 -16.47 -12.25
N PHE A 398 11.31 -16.47 -13.14
CA PHE A 398 11.43 -16.02 -14.53
C PHE A 398 10.55 -14.80 -14.81
N ALA A 399 11.09 -13.87 -15.62
CA ALA A 399 10.35 -12.72 -16.13
C ALA A 399 10.67 -12.42 -17.58
N CYS A 400 9.66 -12.01 -18.36
CA CYS A 400 9.78 -11.64 -19.77
C CYS A 400 8.99 -10.38 -20.13
N THR A 401 9.47 -9.61 -21.11
CA THR A 401 8.80 -8.42 -21.63
C THR A 401 9.17 -8.19 -23.10
N SER A 402 8.27 -7.52 -23.85
CA SER A 402 8.53 -7.00 -25.20
C SER A 402 9.34 -5.69 -25.19
N GLY A 403 10.02 -5.36 -24.10
CA GLY A 403 10.84 -4.17 -23.94
C GLY A 403 12.26 -4.51 -23.53
N LYS A 404 12.91 -3.54 -22.89
CA LYS A 404 14.30 -3.66 -22.45
C LYS A 404 14.39 -3.94 -20.98
N VAL A 405 15.47 -4.62 -20.59
CA VAL A 405 15.88 -4.70 -19.18
C VAL A 405 16.74 -3.48 -18.85
N HIS A 406 16.34 -2.75 -17.84
CA HIS A 406 17.18 -1.73 -17.24
C HIS A 406 18.13 -2.36 -16.24
N ILE A 407 19.41 -2.15 -16.45
CA ILE A 407 20.48 -2.55 -15.55
C ILE A 407 20.94 -1.29 -14.82
N PRO A 408 20.93 -1.28 -13.47
CA PRO A 408 21.34 -0.11 -12.71
C PRO A 408 22.78 0.33 -13.01
N GLU A 409 23.01 1.63 -13.01
CA GLU A 409 24.35 2.18 -13.17
C GLU A 409 25.28 1.64 -12.07
N GLY A 410 26.47 1.20 -12.45
CA GLY A 410 27.43 0.59 -11.53
C GLY A 410 27.29 -0.92 -11.32
N LYS A 411 26.17 -1.55 -11.70
CA LYS A 411 26.05 -3.01 -11.70
C LYS A 411 26.80 -3.59 -12.91
N ARG A 412 27.66 -4.59 -12.63
CA ARG A 412 28.47 -5.24 -13.67
C ARG A 412 28.17 -6.74 -13.70
N ALA A 413 27.98 -7.26 -14.87
CA ALA A 413 27.92 -8.70 -15.07
C ALA A 413 29.24 -9.36 -14.66
N VAL A 414 29.16 -10.46 -13.94
CA VAL A 414 30.34 -11.27 -13.58
C VAL A 414 30.85 -12.07 -14.76
N ILE A 415 29.96 -12.44 -15.69
CA ILE A 415 30.29 -13.07 -16.96
C ILE A 415 29.22 -12.75 -18.01
N SER A 416 29.60 -12.67 -19.29
CA SER A 416 28.67 -12.40 -20.38
C SER A 416 29.03 -13.15 -21.64
N SER A 417 28.04 -13.65 -22.39
CA SER A 417 28.19 -14.25 -23.72
C SER A 417 26.85 -14.31 -24.45
N ALA A 418 26.86 -14.22 -25.77
CA ALA A 418 25.69 -14.43 -26.65
C ALA A 418 24.43 -13.66 -26.22
N ASN A 419 24.53 -12.39 -25.93
CA ASN A 419 23.47 -11.51 -25.43
C ASN A 419 22.98 -11.81 -23.98
N TRP A 420 23.55 -12.79 -23.31
CA TRP A 420 23.32 -13.07 -21.90
C TRP A 420 24.33 -12.35 -21.02
N GLN A 421 23.87 -11.85 -19.91
CA GLN A 421 24.68 -11.24 -18.83
C GLN A 421 24.29 -11.89 -17.51
N ILE A 422 25.27 -12.36 -16.76
CA ILE A 422 25.05 -13.00 -15.45
C ILE A 422 25.55 -12.05 -14.35
N PHE A 423 24.70 -11.80 -13.39
CA PHE A 423 24.99 -10.97 -12.22
C PHE A 423 24.96 -11.82 -10.96
N TYR A 424 25.84 -11.55 -10.03
CA TYR A 424 25.84 -12.17 -8.72
C TYR A 424 24.78 -11.50 -7.83
N ILE A 425 23.97 -12.29 -7.14
CA ILE A 425 22.99 -11.81 -6.15
C ILE A 425 23.47 -12.15 -4.75
N SER A 426 23.65 -13.43 -4.45
CA SER A 426 24.13 -13.98 -3.18
C SER A 426 24.84 -15.30 -3.43
N GLU A 427 25.35 -15.93 -2.38
CA GLU A 427 26.03 -17.22 -2.51
C GLU A 427 25.11 -18.27 -3.18
N GLY A 428 25.55 -18.76 -4.33
CA GLY A 428 24.82 -19.74 -5.12
C GLY A 428 23.57 -19.20 -5.84
N VAL A 429 23.33 -17.88 -5.85
CA VAL A 429 22.18 -17.24 -6.52
C VAL A 429 22.66 -16.21 -7.51
N PHE A 430 22.20 -16.31 -8.74
CA PHE A 430 22.59 -15.46 -9.85
C PHE A 430 21.37 -14.95 -10.61
N LEU A 431 21.49 -13.74 -11.17
CA LEU A 431 20.53 -13.17 -12.11
C LEU A 431 21.09 -13.29 -13.52
N ALA A 432 20.36 -13.99 -14.39
CA ALA A 432 20.64 -14.03 -15.82
C ALA A 432 19.73 -13.06 -16.54
N ILE A 433 20.32 -12.17 -17.34
CA ILE A 433 19.60 -11.19 -18.16
C ILE A 433 19.91 -11.44 -19.63
N TYR A 434 18.85 -11.50 -20.43
CA TYR A 434 18.91 -11.40 -21.89
C TYR A 434 18.27 -10.08 -22.33
N SER A 435 18.99 -9.32 -23.14
CA SER A 435 18.43 -8.07 -23.68
C SER A 435 18.87 -7.89 -25.13
N LYS A 436 17.94 -8.00 -26.06
CA LYS A 436 18.19 -7.85 -27.49
C LYS A 436 17.00 -7.20 -28.19
N LYS A 437 17.21 -6.05 -28.84
CA LYS A 437 16.13 -5.27 -29.47
C LYS A 437 15.00 -4.95 -28.48
N GLU A 438 13.81 -5.51 -28.73
CA GLU A 438 12.60 -5.34 -27.91
C GLU A 438 12.24 -6.62 -27.15
N LEU A 439 13.23 -7.41 -26.77
CA LEU A 439 13.06 -8.60 -25.94
C LEU A 439 13.95 -8.49 -24.71
N GLY A 440 13.33 -8.51 -23.55
CA GLY A 440 13.99 -8.60 -22.25
C GLY A 440 13.55 -9.85 -21.50
N LEU A 441 14.52 -10.62 -21.00
CA LEU A 441 14.28 -11.74 -20.11
C LEU A 441 15.14 -11.59 -18.86
N MET A 442 14.58 -11.97 -17.70
CA MET A 442 15.31 -12.14 -16.44
C MET A 442 15.02 -13.51 -15.88
N ALA A 443 16.03 -14.19 -15.37
CA ALA A 443 15.87 -15.45 -14.66
C ALA A 443 16.79 -15.48 -13.41
N ILE A 444 16.22 -15.81 -12.26
CA ILE A 444 17.00 -16.08 -11.05
C ILE A 444 17.39 -17.56 -11.08
N VAL A 445 18.69 -17.84 -11.03
CA VAL A 445 19.23 -19.18 -11.18
C VAL A 445 20.07 -19.57 -9.97
N ARG A 446 19.77 -20.69 -9.37
CA ARG A 446 20.58 -21.27 -8.31
C ARG A 446 21.64 -22.21 -8.89
N SER A 447 22.90 -21.94 -8.62
CA SER A 447 24.03 -22.69 -9.18
C SER A 447 25.28 -22.58 -8.33
N LYS A 448 26.24 -23.48 -8.56
CA LYS A 448 27.54 -23.46 -7.90
C LYS A 448 28.48 -22.35 -8.44
N SER A 449 28.25 -21.88 -9.66
CA SER A 449 29.06 -20.81 -10.25
C SER A 449 28.32 -20.10 -11.40
N GLU A 450 28.73 -18.86 -11.67
CA GLU A 450 28.26 -18.04 -12.80
C GLU A 450 28.51 -18.69 -14.17
N LYS A 451 29.67 -19.39 -14.33
CA LYS A 451 30.00 -20.10 -15.55
C LYS A 451 29.01 -21.21 -15.82
N ASN A 452 28.63 -21.98 -14.81
CA ASN A 452 27.66 -23.05 -14.92
C ASN A 452 26.25 -22.50 -15.28
N VAL A 453 25.88 -21.32 -14.74
CA VAL A 453 24.65 -20.64 -15.12
C VAL A 453 24.66 -20.27 -16.61
N LEU A 454 25.74 -19.63 -17.06
CA LEU A 454 25.87 -19.18 -18.45
C LEU A 454 25.86 -20.35 -19.42
N GLU A 455 26.60 -21.41 -19.14
CA GLU A 455 26.65 -22.61 -19.97
C GLU A 455 25.28 -23.27 -20.10
N LYS A 456 24.59 -23.51 -18.98
CA LYS A 456 23.26 -24.14 -18.97
C LYS A 456 22.22 -23.28 -19.69
N ILE A 457 22.21 -21.96 -19.45
CA ILE A 457 21.20 -21.08 -20.05
C ILE A 457 21.36 -21.01 -21.57
N ILE A 458 22.61 -20.96 -22.07
CA ILE A 458 22.90 -20.98 -23.51
C ILE A 458 22.57 -22.34 -24.09
N GLU A 459 22.93 -23.44 -23.41
CA GLU A 459 22.66 -24.79 -23.87
C GLU A 459 21.16 -25.08 -24.00
N ASN A 460 20.39 -24.71 -23.00
CA ASN A 460 18.94 -24.90 -22.97
C ASN A 460 18.22 -24.03 -24.03
N ASN A 461 18.78 -22.86 -24.35
CA ASN A 461 18.14 -21.85 -25.18
C ASN A 461 18.97 -21.52 -26.44
N ARG A 462 19.49 -22.55 -27.14
CA ARG A 462 20.36 -22.41 -28.33
C ARG A 462 19.68 -21.67 -29.48
N ASP A 463 18.38 -21.88 -29.67
CA ASP A 463 17.61 -21.20 -30.72
C ASP A 463 17.08 -19.86 -30.19
N GLU A 464 17.89 -18.81 -30.29
CA GLU A 464 17.50 -17.46 -29.90
C GLU A 464 16.22 -16.96 -30.57
N LYS A 465 15.79 -17.53 -31.70
CA LYS A 465 14.54 -17.12 -32.37
C LYS A 465 13.30 -17.57 -31.59
N GLN A 466 13.44 -18.58 -30.75
CA GLN A 466 12.33 -19.05 -29.91
C GLN A 466 12.18 -18.23 -28.62
N LEU A 467 13.20 -17.50 -28.20
CA LEU A 467 13.20 -16.70 -26.97
C LEU A 467 12.12 -15.62 -26.92
N ASN A 468 11.43 -15.31 -28.01
CA ASN A 468 10.28 -14.43 -28.01
C ASN A 468 8.97 -15.10 -27.53
N LYS A 469 8.96 -16.42 -27.30
CA LYS A 469 7.77 -17.20 -26.91
C LYS A 469 8.05 -18.41 -26.04
N LEU A 470 9.30 -18.79 -25.86
CA LEU A 470 9.68 -20.02 -25.15
C LEU A 470 11.04 -19.82 -24.46
N PHE A 471 11.09 -20.20 -23.19
CA PHE A 471 12.30 -20.22 -22.39
C PHE A 471 12.44 -21.54 -21.64
N TYR A 472 13.61 -22.14 -21.70
CA TYR A 472 13.96 -23.30 -20.87
C TYR A 472 14.81 -22.84 -19.71
N HIS A 473 14.21 -22.84 -18.54
CA HIS A 473 14.88 -22.43 -17.32
C HIS A 473 15.95 -23.45 -16.89
N PRO A 474 17.10 -23.04 -16.33
CA PRO A 474 18.12 -23.97 -15.84
C PRO A 474 17.67 -24.92 -14.72
N ASN A 475 16.55 -24.65 -14.04
CA ASN A 475 15.94 -25.56 -13.07
C ASN A 475 15.18 -26.73 -13.72
N GLY A 476 14.95 -26.68 -15.02
CA GLY A 476 14.25 -27.72 -15.80
C GLY A 476 12.89 -27.32 -16.34
N ASP A 477 12.34 -26.16 -15.93
CA ASP A 477 11.03 -25.72 -16.41
C ASP A 477 11.09 -25.27 -17.87
N LYS A 478 10.09 -25.69 -18.63
CA LYS A 478 9.75 -25.18 -19.96
C LYS A 478 8.64 -24.16 -19.81
N ILE A 479 8.92 -22.88 -20.11
CA ILE A 479 7.99 -21.78 -19.94
C ILE A 479 7.64 -21.21 -21.31
N GLU A 480 6.37 -21.28 -21.67
CA GLU A 480 5.85 -20.68 -22.91
C GLU A 480 5.09 -19.39 -22.58
N TYR A 481 5.19 -18.38 -23.43
CA TYR A 481 4.60 -17.08 -23.22
C TYR A 481 4.27 -16.38 -24.53
N ASP A 482 3.34 -15.43 -24.48
CA ASP A 482 2.91 -14.58 -25.57
C ASP A 482 3.07 -13.13 -25.16
N LEU A 483 4.12 -12.47 -25.67
CA LEU A 483 4.43 -11.07 -25.35
C LEU A 483 3.43 -10.06 -25.95
N GLU A 484 2.60 -10.50 -26.90
CA GLU A 484 1.51 -9.73 -27.51
C GLU A 484 0.15 -10.04 -26.85
N SER A 485 0.15 -10.71 -25.69
CA SER A 485 -1.07 -11.06 -24.98
C SER A 485 -1.98 -9.85 -24.77
N PRO A 486 -3.30 -10.02 -24.94
CA PRO A 486 -4.28 -9.01 -24.60
C PRO A 486 -4.14 -8.55 -23.15
N LYS A 487 -4.63 -7.35 -22.84
CA LYS A 487 -4.51 -6.70 -21.53
C LYS A 487 -5.28 -7.40 -20.42
N ASP A 488 -6.20 -8.29 -20.76
CA ASP A 488 -7.02 -9.08 -19.85
C ASP A 488 -6.51 -10.51 -19.68
N GLN A 489 -5.34 -10.83 -20.25
CA GLN A 489 -4.75 -12.15 -20.18
C GLN A 489 -3.32 -12.13 -19.66
N TRP A 490 -3.00 -13.13 -18.86
CA TRP A 490 -1.64 -13.37 -18.40
C TRP A 490 -0.72 -13.69 -19.58
N VAL A 491 0.49 -13.13 -19.56
CA VAL A 491 1.50 -13.32 -20.61
C VAL A 491 1.97 -14.78 -20.68
N ILE A 492 2.07 -15.49 -19.55
CA ILE A 492 2.48 -16.90 -19.51
C ILE A 492 1.35 -17.78 -20.05
N THR A 493 1.65 -18.61 -21.05
CA THR A 493 0.68 -19.45 -21.74
C THR A 493 0.67 -20.90 -21.25
N SER A 494 1.86 -21.46 -21.02
CA SER A 494 2.00 -22.81 -20.46
C SER A 494 3.30 -22.96 -19.69
N VAL A 495 3.33 -23.92 -18.77
CA VAL A 495 4.52 -24.35 -18.05
C VAL A 495 4.58 -25.87 -18.08
N ASN A 496 5.70 -26.45 -18.53
CA ASN A 496 5.90 -27.91 -18.66
C ASN A 496 4.76 -28.58 -19.45
N ASP A 497 4.36 -27.95 -20.57
CA ASP A 497 3.27 -28.35 -21.46
C ASP A 497 1.85 -28.32 -20.81
N ILE A 498 1.73 -27.75 -19.62
CA ILE A 498 0.45 -27.53 -18.95
C ILE A 498 -0.02 -26.11 -19.21
N GLY A 499 -1.17 -25.96 -19.89
CA GLY A 499 -1.78 -24.65 -20.17
C GLY A 499 -2.19 -23.93 -18.88
N MET A 500 -1.94 -22.61 -18.83
CA MET A 500 -2.24 -21.78 -17.68
C MET A 500 -3.62 -21.11 -17.82
N ASP A 501 -4.33 -20.94 -16.70
CA ASP A 501 -5.50 -20.04 -16.68
C ASP A 501 -5.00 -18.60 -16.77
N ARG A 502 -5.27 -17.97 -17.93
CA ARG A 502 -4.74 -16.65 -18.28
C ARG A 502 -5.69 -15.51 -18.00
N ASP A 503 -6.96 -15.82 -17.69
CA ASP A 503 -7.99 -14.83 -17.41
C ASP A 503 -7.85 -14.32 -15.97
N PHE A 504 -7.11 -13.23 -15.78
CA PHE A 504 -6.91 -12.70 -14.44
C PHE A 504 -8.15 -11.99 -13.86
N SER A 505 -9.25 -11.87 -14.59
CA SER A 505 -10.54 -11.48 -13.99
C SER A 505 -11.08 -12.55 -13.04
N LYS A 506 -10.63 -13.79 -13.20
CA LYS A 506 -10.96 -14.93 -12.34
C LYS A 506 -9.98 -15.15 -11.20
N TRP A 507 -8.88 -14.40 -11.17
CA TRP A 507 -7.93 -14.52 -10.07
C TRP A 507 -8.54 -13.95 -8.80
N ALA A 508 -8.47 -14.74 -7.75
CA ALA A 508 -8.98 -14.32 -6.47
C ALA A 508 -8.26 -13.08 -5.95
N PHE A 509 -9.03 -12.26 -5.24
CA PHE A 509 -8.44 -11.21 -4.43
C PHE A 509 -7.96 -11.84 -3.13
N PHE A 510 -6.64 -11.90 -2.96
CA PHE A 510 -5.99 -12.34 -1.74
C PHE A 510 -6.44 -13.73 -1.24
N GLU A 511 -6.37 -14.76 -2.10
CA GLU A 511 -6.33 -16.14 -1.62
C GLU A 511 -4.99 -16.44 -0.96
N ASN A 512 -4.94 -17.56 -0.20
CA ASN A 512 -3.71 -17.99 0.44
C ASN A 512 -2.57 -18.10 -0.57
N PRO A 513 -1.51 -17.26 -0.47
CA PRO A 513 -0.38 -17.35 -1.36
C PRO A 513 0.28 -18.73 -1.30
N SER A 514 0.89 -19.14 -2.38
CA SER A 514 1.55 -20.47 -2.48
C SER A 514 3.05 -20.37 -2.22
N LEU A 515 3.58 -21.34 -1.49
CA LEU A 515 5.03 -21.53 -1.37
C LEU A 515 5.54 -22.30 -2.59
N ILE A 516 6.68 -21.90 -3.11
CA ILE A 516 7.44 -22.66 -4.09
C ILE A 516 8.09 -23.84 -3.34
N GLN A 517 7.92 -25.06 -3.86
CA GLN A 517 8.53 -26.27 -3.30
C GLN A 517 10.01 -26.39 -3.65
#